data_2a408e2737cafd9b590c1859929a0c7b
#
_entry.id   2a408e2737cafd9b590c1859929a0c7b
#
_cell.length_a   1.000
_cell.length_b   1.000
_cell.length_c   1.000
_cell.angle_alpha   90.00
_cell.angle_beta   90.00
_cell.angle_gamma   90.00
#
_symmetry.space_group_name_H-M   'P 1'
#
loop_
_entity.id
_entity.type
_entity.pdbx_description
1 polymer ?
#
loop_
_entity_poly.entity_id
_entity_poly.type
_entity_poly.pdbx_seq_one_letter_code
_entity_poly.pdbx_strand_id
1 'polypeptide(L)'
;MSLTIQQSTEFSAANVQFSKLRKNKNGGKAVYLNAGDNKKLYLQFPFMRSPYGMSAFTDEATGRTSYSLDLSFDPDNAEAMELHAKLKELDDIIVNTVAENSEEWLGKSFNVEVLKQALYKPMVRPGKEQYPSTIKLKILTKPDGSFVPESYSMQKQSVPLDSIEKGQKAMAIVDLNQIWFIDNKFGVTIRLQQALFEQSVKLPSFAFQGVNLPEDEVDVEVEDEEVD
;
A
#
# COMPACT_ATOMS: atom_id res chain seq x y z
N MET A 1 -19.87 2.16 17.12
CA MET A 1 -19.81 2.93 15.86
C MET A 1 -19.57 1.97 14.73
N SER A 2 -20.44 1.95 13.72
CA SER A 2 -20.26 1.09 12.53
C SER A 2 -19.10 1.65 11.69
N LEU A 3 -18.14 0.81 11.36
CA LEU A 3 -17.01 1.11 10.49
C LEU A 3 -17.49 0.90 9.05
N THR A 4 -17.45 1.93 8.23
CA THR A 4 -17.91 1.84 6.83
C THR A 4 -16.69 1.76 5.92
N ILE A 5 -16.61 0.68 5.13
CA ILE A 5 -15.62 0.50 4.07
C ILE A 5 -16.33 0.75 2.75
N GLN A 6 -15.83 1.70 1.97
CA GLN A 6 -16.36 1.98 0.63
C GLN A 6 -15.66 1.10 -0.39
N GLN A 7 -16.41 0.54 -1.33
CA GLN A 7 -15.80 -0.10 -2.50
C GLN A 7 -15.29 0.97 -3.48
N SER A 8 -14.25 0.67 -4.24
CA SER A 8 -13.69 1.59 -5.24
C SER A 8 -14.72 2.07 -6.27
N THR A 9 -15.70 1.22 -6.62
CA THR A 9 -16.80 1.55 -7.52
C THR A 9 -17.78 2.57 -6.94
N GLU A 10 -17.98 2.57 -5.61
CA GLU A 10 -18.90 3.49 -4.89
C GLU A 10 -18.21 4.78 -4.44
N PHE A 11 -16.89 4.79 -4.42
CA PHE A 11 -16.09 5.94 -4.00
C PHE A 11 -16.26 7.12 -4.96
N SER A 12 -16.46 8.31 -4.38
CA SER A 12 -16.46 9.58 -5.09
C SER A 12 -15.49 10.55 -4.42
N ALA A 13 -14.55 11.08 -5.18
CA ALA A 13 -13.56 12.04 -4.71
C ALA A 13 -14.20 13.33 -4.18
N ALA A 14 -15.31 13.77 -4.79
CA ALA A 14 -16.05 14.97 -4.38
C ALA A 14 -16.68 14.89 -2.98
N ASN A 15 -16.87 13.67 -2.45
CA ASN A 15 -17.46 13.46 -1.12
C ASN A 15 -16.42 13.47 0.01
N VAL A 16 -15.13 13.57 -0.31
CA VAL A 16 -14.05 13.60 0.68
C VAL A 16 -14.07 14.95 1.42
N GLN A 17 -14.05 14.86 2.74
CA GLN A 17 -14.02 16.03 3.62
C GLN A 17 -12.63 16.20 4.23
N PHE A 18 -12.21 17.44 4.40
CA PHE A 18 -10.92 17.80 4.97
C PHE A 18 -11.09 18.34 6.39
N SER A 19 -10.31 17.85 7.34
CA SER A 19 -10.28 18.40 8.69
C SER A 19 -9.61 19.78 8.72
N LYS A 20 -9.74 20.49 9.83
CA LYS A 20 -8.85 21.63 10.12
C LYS A 20 -7.38 21.15 10.21
N LEU A 21 -6.46 22.06 9.91
CA LEU A 21 -5.02 21.81 10.10
C LEU A 21 -4.73 21.43 11.55
N ARG A 22 -4.01 20.32 11.72
CA ARG A 22 -3.51 19.88 13.05
C ARG A 22 -2.00 19.94 13.06
N LYS A 23 -1.45 20.39 14.20
CA LYS A 23 -0.01 20.34 14.47
C LYS A 23 0.25 19.28 15.53
N ASN A 24 1.20 18.40 15.28
CA ASN A 24 1.64 17.42 16.28
C ASN A 24 2.68 18.05 17.25
N LYS A 25 3.00 17.33 18.32
CA LYS A 25 3.96 17.81 19.34
C LYS A 25 5.37 18.07 18.79
N ASN A 26 5.71 17.47 17.66
CA ASN A 26 7.02 17.59 17.01
C ASN A 26 7.01 18.62 15.86
N GLY A 27 5.97 19.48 15.79
CA GLY A 27 5.85 20.53 14.77
C GLY A 27 5.33 20.07 13.40
N GLY A 28 5.13 18.77 13.20
CA GLY A 28 4.56 18.26 11.95
C GLY A 28 3.10 18.70 11.77
N LYS A 29 2.74 19.08 10.54
CA LYS A 29 1.41 19.53 10.16
C LYS A 29 0.68 18.43 9.40
N ALA A 30 -0.62 18.29 9.61
CA ALA A 30 -1.47 17.35 8.89
C ALA A 30 -2.92 17.85 8.77
N VAL A 31 -3.57 17.48 7.66
CA VAL A 31 -5.01 17.62 7.43
C VAL A 31 -5.56 16.24 7.15
N TYR A 32 -6.53 15.80 7.94
CA TYR A 32 -7.11 14.46 7.79
C TYR A 32 -8.17 14.43 6.70
N LEU A 33 -8.22 13.31 5.94
CA LEU A 33 -9.26 13.00 4.98
C LEU A 33 -10.34 12.18 5.68
N ASN A 34 -11.59 12.54 5.48
CA ASN A 34 -12.74 11.90 6.13
C ASN A 34 -13.82 11.53 5.10
N ALA A 35 -14.57 10.48 5.41
CA ALA A 35 -15.73 10.00 4.64
C ALA A 35 -17.05 10.60 5.13
N GLY A 36 -17.10 11.90 5.46
CA GLY A 36 -18.24 12.53 6.12
C GLY A 36 -18.26 12.30 7.64
N ASP A 37 -18.94 13.18 8.37
CA ASP A 37 -19.11 13.12 9.83
C ASP A 37 -17.83 12.84 10.63
N ASN A 38 -16.68 13.30 10.15
CA ASN A 38 -15.34 13.01 10.72
C ASN A 38 -15.01 11.51 10.84
N LYS A 39 -15.65 10.65 10.06
CA LYS A 39 -15.33 9.22 9.99
C LYS A 39 -14.09 9.00 9.14
N LYS A 40 -13.29 8.00 9.49
CA LYS A 40 -12.14 7.60 8.68
C LYS A 40 -12.57 7.16 7.29
N LEU A 41 -11.78 7.50 6.30
CA LEU A 41 -12.01 7.12 4.91
C LEU A 41 -11.32 5.80 4.61
N TYR A 42 -12.07 4.70 4.79
CA TYR A 42 -11.62 3.37 4.38
C TYR A 42 -12.12 3.05 2.98
N LEU A 43 -11.19 2.61 2.13
CA LEU A 43 -11.46 2.29 0.74
C LEU A 43 -10.95 0.89 0.41
N GLN A 44 -11.80 0.06 -0.18
CA GLN A 44 -11.40 -1.24 -0.70
C GLN A 44 -11.01 -1.11 -2.17
N PHE A 45 -9.76 -1.42 -2.46
CA PHE A 45 -9.21 -1.48 -3.83
C PHE A 45 -9.59 -2.80 -4.50
N PRO A 46 -9.72 -2.84 -5.82
CA PRO A 46 -9.88 -4.10 -6.54
C PRO A 46 -8.60 -4.96 -6.46
N PHE A 47 -8.63 -6.17 -7.03
CA PHE A 47 -7.41 -6.94 -7.20
C PHE A 47 -6.45 -6.21 -8.15
N MET A 48 -5.26 -5.90 -7.64
CA MET A 48 -4.20 -5.21 -8.37
C MET A 48 -2.89 -5.98 -8.21
N ARG A 49 -2.04 -5.92 -9.23
CA ARG A 49 -0.74 -6.59 -9.19
C ARG A 49 0.22 -5.86 -8.28
N SER A 50 0.92 -6.58 -7.42
CA SER A 50 2.06 -6.07 -6.64
C SER A 50 3.36 -6.31 -7.43
N PRO A 51 3.95 -5.30 -8.07
CA PRO A 51 5.10 -5.52 -8.95
C PRO A 51 6.37 -5.91 -8.19
N TYR A 52 6.45 -5.54 -6.92
CA TYR A 52 7.68 -5.70 -6.12
C TYR A 52 7.52 -6.59 -4.89
N GLY A 53 6.30 -7.04 -4.56
CA GLY A 53 5.99 -7.61 -3.25
C GLY A 53 6.07 -6.54 -2.14
N MET A 54 6.28 -6.96 -0.92
CA MET A 54 6.51 -6.03 0.19
C MET A 54 7.91 -5.43 0.09
N SER A 55 8.01 -4.12 0.26
CA SER A 55 9.26 -3.37 0.24
C SER A 55 9.62 -2.86 1.64
N ALA A 56 10.90 -2.95 1.99
CA ALA A 56 11.46 -2.37 3.22
C ALA A 56 12.51 -1.32 2.83
N PHE A 57 12.48 -0.19 3.53
CA PHE A 57 13.47 0.88 3.40
C PHE A 57 13.97 1.27 4.78
N THR A 58 15.28 1.16 5.00
CA THR A 58 15.93 1.59 6.23
C THR A 58 16.59 2.95 5.99
N ASP A 59 16.18 3.93 6.78
CA ASP A 59 16.77 5.26 6.79
C ASP A 59 18.12 5.18 7.51
N GLU A 60 19.21 5.50 6.80
CA GLU A 60 20.58 5.39 7.33
C GLU A 60 20.85 6.36 8.48
N ALA A 61 20.20 7.53 8.48
CA ALA A 61 20.43 8.54 9.52
C ALA A 61 19.74 8.19 10.84
N THR A 62 18.57 7.54 10.78
CA THR A 62 17.76 7.22 11.97
C THR A 62 17.75 5.74 12.33
N GLY A 63 18.23 4.85 11.45
CA GLY A 63 18.16 3.40 11.59
C GLY A 63 16.73 2.83 11.54
N ARG A 64 15.73 3.65 11.20
CA ARG A 64 14.32 3.22 11.17
C ARG A 64 13.97 2.56 9.86
N THR A 65 13.40 1.35 9.94
CA THR A 65 12.86 0.66 8.77
C THR A 65 11.39 1.02 8.56
N SER A 66 11.04 1.37 7.33
CA SER A 66 9.67 1.62 6.88
C SER A 66 9.28 0.57 5.84
N TYR A 67 8.04 0.12 5.92
CA TYR A 67 7.52 -0.93 5.03
C TYR A 67 6.40 -0.38 4.15
N SER A 68 6.30 -0.92 2.94
CA SER A 68 5.27 -0.53 1.98
C SER A 68 4.92 -1.65 1.02
N LEU A 69 3.72 -1.58 0.48
CA LEU A 69 3.23 -2.41 -0.63
C LEU A 69 2.86 -1.49 -1.78
N ASP A 70 3.48 -1.69 -2.94
CA ASP A 70 3.10 -0.96 -4.15
C ASP A 70 2.14 -1.82 -4.98
N LEU A 71 1.05 -1.22 -5.47
CA LEU A 71 0.08 -1.83 -6.37
C LEU A 71 0.07 -1.08 -7.71
N SER A 72 0.03 -1.82 -8.83
CA SER A 72 0.07 -1.26 -10.18
C SER A 72 -1.32 -1.14 -10.79
N PHE A 73 -1.55 -0.05 -11.52
CA PHE A 73 -2.75 0.18 -12.32
C PHE A 73 -2.58 -0.42 -13.70
N ASP A 74 -2.91 -1.69 -13.82
CA ASP A 74 -2.86 -2.41 -15.09
C ASP A 74 -3.91 -1.85 -16.04
N PRO A 75 -3.54 -1.40 -17.26
CA PRO A 75 -4.50 -0.87 -18.25
C PRO A 75 -5.60 -1.86 -18.64
N ASP A 76 -5.33 -3.15 -18.56
CA ASP A 76 -6.30 -4.20 -18.87
C ASP A 76 -7.27 -4.50 -17.70
N ASN A 77 -7.06 -3.91 -16.54
CA ASN A 77 -7.93 -4.02 -15.38
C ASN A 77 -8.86 -2.80 -15.28
N ALA A 78 -10.09 -2.94 -15.77
CA ALA A 78 -11.06 -1.85 -15.82
C ALA A 78 -11.38 -1.25 -14.44
N GLU A 79 -11.52 -2.08 -13.39
CA GLU A 79 -11.80 -1.60 -12.03
C GLU A 79 -10.61 -0.81 -11.45
N ALA A 80 -9.39 -1.27 -11.72
CA ALA A 80 -8.19 -0.54 -11.31
C ALA A 80 -8.07 0.80 -12.05
N MET A 81 -8.42 0.86 -13.33
CA MET A 81 -8.41 2.10 -14.10
C MET A 81 -9.51 3.07 -13.70
N GLU A 82 -10.67 2.59 -13.28
CA GLU A 82 -11.72 3.43 -12.67
C GLU A 82 -11.22 4.04 -11.35
N LEU A 83 -10.62 3.23 -10.48
CA LEU A 83 -10.00 3.71 -9.23
C LEU A 83 -8.89 4.73 -9.53
N HIS A 84 -8.04 4.47 -10.52
CA HIS A 84 -6.99 5.39 -10.96
C HIS A 84 -7.56 6.78 -11.31
N ALA A 85 -8.63 6.84 -12.10
CA ALA A 85 -9.27 8.09 -12.47
C ALA A 85 -9.82 8.84 -11.24
N LYS A 86 -10.50 8.14 -10.34
CA LYS A 86 -11.06 8.73 -9.09
C LYS A 86 -9.96 9.24 -8.15
N LEU A 87 -8.83 8.55 -8.04
CA LEU A 87 -7.69 9.01 -7.23
C LEU A 87 -7.00 10.24 -7.85
N LYS A 88 -6.91 10.33 -9.17
CA LYS A 88 -6.41 11.53 -9.85
C LYS A 88 -7.34 12.73 -9.67
N GLU A 89 -8.65 12.50 -9.71
CA GLU A 89 -9.63 13.53 -9.36
C GLU A 89 -9.44 14.03 -7.91
N LEU A 90 -9.21 13.08 -6.97
CA LEU A 90 -8.92 13.43 -5.58
C LEU A 90 -7.58 14.19 -5.45
N ASP A 91 -6.56 13.82 -6.20
CA ASP A 91 -5.30 14.57 -6.26
C ASP A 91 -5.54 16.04 -6.67
N ASP A 92 -6.35 16.29 -7.69
CA ASP A 92 -6.68 17.64 -8.13
C ASP A 92 -7.49 18.42 -7.08
N ILE A 93 -8.47 17.79 -6.43
CA ILE A 93 -9.24 18.38 -5.32
C ILE A 93 -8.30 18.76 -4.16
N ILE A 94 -7.36 17.88 -3.79
CA ILE A 94 -6.38 18.14 -2.73
C ILE A 94 -5.51 19.34 -3.07
N VAL A 95 -4.99 19.41 -4.29
CA VAL A 95 -4.13 20.54 -4.72
C VAL A 95 -4.90 21.86 -4.68
N ASN A 96 -6.14 21.87 -5.15
CA ASN A 96 -7.00 23.05 -5.09
C ASN A 96 -7.30 23.47 -3.64
N THR A 97 -7.67 22.51 -2.78
CA THR A 97 -7.92 22.78 -1.36
C THR A 97 -6.67 23.32 -0.64
N VAL A 98 -5.48 22.78 -0.96
CA VAL A 98 -4.22 23.32 -0.42
C VAL A 98 -3.92 24.71 -0.98
N ALA A 99 -4.23 25.01 -2.24
CA ALA A 99 -4.05 26.35 -2.80
C ALA A 99 -4.89 27.39 -2.07
N GLU A 100 -6.18 27.08 -1.85
CA GLU A 100 -7.12 27.95 -1.12
C GLU A 100 -6.69 28.24 0.33
N ASN A 101 -6.00 27.28 0.97
CA ASN A 101 -5.55 27.36 2.36
C ASN A 101 -4.02 27.51 2.50
N SER A 102 -3.31 27.83 1.41
CA SER A 102 -1.84 27.73 1.36
C SER A 102 -1.14 28.67 2.34
N GLU A 103 -1.70 29.84 2.59
CA GLU A 103 -1.16 30.80 3.55
C GLU A 103 -1.17 30.24 4.97
N GLU A 104 -2.25 29.58 5.41
CA GLU A 104 -2.37 28.94 6.72
C GLU A 104 -1.53 27.65 6.80
N TRP A 105 -1.62 26.79 5.76
CA TRP A 105 -1.04 25.46 5.82
C TRP A 105 0.44 25.44 5.47
N LEU A 106 0.88 26.27 4.51
CA LEU A 106 2.26 26.32 4.03
C LEU A 106 3.00 27.60 4.47
N GLY A 107 2.27 28.59 5.02
CA GLY A 107 2.85 29.86 5.49
C GLY A 107 3.09 30.90 4.38
N LYS A 108 2.68 30.61 3.15
CA LYS A 108 2.74 31.50 1.98
C LYS A 108 1.61 31.17 1.03
N SER A 109 1.14 32.18 0.30
CA SER A 109 0.21 31.97 -0.80
C SER A 109 0.93 31.35 -2.00
N PHE A 110 0.35 30.27 -2.55
CA PHE A 110 0.83 29.58 -3.74
C PHE A 110 -0.32 29.44 -4.73
N ASN A 111 -0.01 29.53 -6.03
CA ASN A 111 -0.97 29.16 -7.06
C ASN A 111 -0.99 27.65 -7.29
N VAL A 112 -2.06 27.15 -7.89
CA VAL A 112 -2.31 25.73 -8.16
C VAL A 112 -1.19 25.11 -8.99
N GLU A 113 -0.70 25.80 -10.01
CA GLU A 113 0.35 25.33 -10.90
C GLU A 113 1.66 25.00 -10.16
N VAL A 114 2.11 25.95 -9.32
CA VAL A 114 3.33 25.75 -8.50
C VAL A 114 3.16 24.61 -7.53
N LEU A 115 1.99 24.50 -6.88
CA LEU A 115 1.71 23.39 -5.97
C LEU A 115 1.76 22.07 -6.71
N LYS A 116 1.08 21.96 -7.86
CA LYS A 116 0.97 20.72 -8.63
C LYS A 116 2.32 20.26 -9.18
N GLN A 117 3.12 21.18 -9.71
CA GLN A 117 4.37 20.82 -10.39
C GLN A 117 5.57 20.64 -9.45
N ALA A 118 5.66 21.44 -8.39
CA ALA A 118 6.87 21.50 -7.57
C ALA A 118 6.73 20.92 -6.16
N LEU A 119 5.55 21.03 -5.55
CA LEU A 119 5.38 20.75 -4.12
C LEU A 119 4.55 19.52 -3.82
N TYR A 120 3.61 19.16 -4.69
CA TYR A 120 2.73 18.02 -4.50
C TYR A 120 3.40 16.69 -4.85
N LYS A 121 3.16 15.67 -4.03
CA LYS A 121 3.53 14.29 -4.28
C LYS A 121 2.26 13.50 -4.55
N PRO A 122 1.91 13.20 -5.83
CA PRO A 122 0.66 12.55 -6.18
C PRO A 122 0.55 11.15 -5.59
N MET A 123 -0.68 10.72 -5.29
CA MET A 123 -0.97 9.36 -4.83
C MET A 123 -0.67 8.33 -5.92
N VAL A 124 -1.10 8.64 -7.14
CA VAL A 124 -0.82 7.83 -8.32
C VAL A 124 0.53 8.26 -8.90
N ARG A 125 1.52 7.41 -8.76
CA ARG A 125 2.88 7.66 -9.25
C ARG A 125 3.01 7.18 -10.69
N PRO A 126 3.49 8.02 -11.62
CA PRO A 126 3.70 7.59 -13.00
C PRO A 126 4.69 6.43 -13.06
N GLY A 127 4.42 5.47 -13.91
CA GLY A 127 5.38 4.43 -14.28
C GLY A 127 6.52 5.00 -15.09
N LYS A 128 7.63 4.28 -15.15
CA LYS A 128 8.73 4.58 -16.03
C LYS A 128 8.56 3.82 -17.35
N GLU A 129 8.70 4.53 -18.47
CA GLU A 129 8.59 3.95 -19.81
C GLU A 129 7.26 3.18 -20.01
N GLN A 130 7.36 1.86 -20.30
CA GLN A 130 6.21 0.99 -20.54
C GLN A 130 5.53 0.47 -19.26
N TYR A 131 6.06 0.77 -18.08
CA TYR A 131 5.49 0.25 -16.84
C TYR A 131 4.26 1.04 -16.40
N PRO A 132 3.20 0.35 -15.90
CA PRO A 132 2.02 1.02 -15.39
C PRO A 132 2.32 1.95 -14.22
N SER A 133 1.46 2.95 -14.00
CA SER A 133 1.48 3.75 -12.78
C SER A 133 1.23 2.88 -11.54
N THR A 134 1.71 3.35 -10.40
CA THR A 134 1.61 2.64 -9.12
C THR A 134 1.08 3.52 -8.01
N ILE A 135 0.54 2.88 -6.98
CA ILE A 135 0.17 3.51 -5.72
C ILE A 135 0.91 2.82 -4.57
N LYS A 136 1.48 3.60 -3.66
CA LYS A 136 2.23 3.08 -2.51
C LYS A 136 1.36 3.08 -1.25
N LEU A 137 1.19 1.91 -0.67
CA LEU A 137 0.50 1.69 0.59
C LEU A 137 1.52 1.59 1.73
N LYS A 138 1.41 2.46 2.73
CA LYS A 138 2.27 2.42 3.91
C LYS A 138 1.83 1.29 4.84
N ILE A 139 2.77 0.47 5.26
CA ILE A 139 2.59 -0.59 6.26
C ILE A 139 3.10 -0.07 7.60
N LEU A 140 2.24 -0.07 8.61
CA LEU A 140 2.62 0.29 9.97
C LEU A 140 3.09 -0.94 10.74
N THR A 141 4.03 -0.72 11.67
CA THR A 141 4.50 -1.73 12.60
C THR A 141 4.14 -1.37 14.04
N LYS A 142 3.94 -2.38 14.86
CA LYS A 142 3.83 -2.25 16.32
C LYS A 142 5.22 -2.06 16.95
N PRO A 143 5.28 -1.70 18.23
CA PRO A 143 6.56 -1.57 18.95
C PRO A 143 7.39 -2.87 18.98
N ASP A 144 6.75 -4.04 18.91
CA ASP A 144 7.39 -5.35 18.85
C ASP A 144 7.92 -5.72 17.45
N GLY A 145 7.76 -4.83 16.46
CA GLY A 145 8.16 -5.05 15.08
C GLY A 145 7.14 -5.77 14.21
N SER A 146 6.07 -6.33 14.78
CA SER A 146 5.02 -6.98 14.01
C SER A 146 4.21 -5.98 13.18
N PHE A 147 3.67 -6.42 12.03
CA PHE A 147 2.86 -5.58 11.17
C PHE A 147 1.48 -5.31 11.79
N VAL A 148 1.00 -4.08 11.64
CA VAL A 148 -0.37 -3.70 12.07
C VAL A 148 -1.42 -4.26 11.11
N PRO A 149 -1.25 -4.18 9.76
CA PRO A 149 -2.22 -4.74 8.84
C PRO A 149 -2.31 -6.26 8.94
N GLU A 150 -3.51 -6.77 8.72
CA GLU A 150 -3.79 -8.21 8.61
C GLU A 150 -3.78 -8.61 7.14
N SER A 151 -3.42 -9.88 6.86
CA SER A 151 -3.45 -10.43 5.52
C SER A 151 -4.04 -11.83 5.49
N TYR A 152 -4.74 -12.13 4.39
CA TYR A 152 -5.53 -13.32 4.23
C TYR A 152 -5.31 -13.95 2.85
N SER A 153 -5.46 -15.26 2.79
CA SER A 153 -5.60 -16.01 1.54
C SER A 153 -7.05 -16.00 1.04
N MET A 154 -7.27 -16.47 -0.19
CA MET A 154 -8.62 -16.65 -0.78
C MET A 154 -9.50 -17.63 0.02
N GLN A 155 -8.88 -18.50 0.84
CA GLN A 155 -9.56 -19.41 1.76
C GLN A 155 -9.89 -18.76 3.12
N LYS A 156 -9.71 -17.44 3.24
CA LYS A 156 -9.92 -16.66 4.48
C LYS A 156 -9.01 -17.06 5.63
N GLN A 157 -7.88 -17.68 5.33
CA GLN A 157 -6.86 -18.02 6.31
C GLN A 157 -5.91 -16.84 6.50
N SER A 158 -5.55 -16.55 7.73
CA SER A 158 -4.48 -15.58 8.02
C SER A 158 -3.16 -16.07 7.47
N VAL A 159 -2.47 -15.21 6.72
CA VAL A 159 -1.16 -15.47 6.15
C VAL A 159 -0.21 -14.32 6.51
N PRO A 160 1.11 -14.55 6.59
CA PRO A 160 2.06 -13.47 6.83
C PRO A 160 1.99 -12.40 5.73
N LEU A 161 2.02 -11.12 6.11
CA LEU A 161 1.93 -10.01 5.16
C LEU A 161 3.14 -9.98 4.21
N ASP A 162 4.30 -10.38 4.67
CA ASP A 162 5.56 -10.46 3.91
C ASP A 162 5.64 -11.69 3.00
N SER A 163 4.64 -12.58 3.06
CA SER A 163 4.54 -13.72 2.13
C SER A 163 4.11 -13.34 0.73
N ILE A 164 3.68 -12.08 0.50
CA ILE A 164 3.30 -11.61 -0.83
C ILE A 164 4.48 -11.63 -1.80
N GLU A 165 4.30 -12.27 -2.93
CA GLU A 165 5.33 -12.43 -3.94
C GLU A 165 5.32 -11.29 -4.97
N LYS A 166 6.47 -11.07 -5.61
CA LYS A 166 6.54 -10.15 -6.75
C LYS A 166 5.64 -10.64 -7.87
N GLY A 167 4.80 -9.74 -8.36
CA GLY A 167 3.85 -10.04 -9.44
C GLY A 167 2.52 -10.65 -8.99
N GLN A 168 2.41 -11.07 -7.72
CA GLN A 168 1.16 -11.57 -7.15
C GLN A 168 0.11 -10.46 -7.09
N LYS A 169 -1.16 -10.81 -7.25
CA LYS A 169 -2.26 -9.87 -7.09
C LYS A 169 -2.76 -9.85 -5.65
N ALA A 170 -3.14 -8.66 -5.23
CA ALA A 170 -3.75 -8.42 -3.92
C ALA A 170 -4.91 -7.44 -4.02
N MET A 171 -5.96 -7.70 -3.25
CA MET A 171 -6.99 -6.72 -2.92
C MET A 171 -6.59 -6.06 -1.60
N ALA A 172 -6.75 -4.75 -1.47
CA ALA A 172 -6.34 -4.03 -0.28
C ALA A 172 -7.49 -3.18 0.30
N ILE A 173 -7.64 -3.19 1.62
CA ILE A 173 -8.41 -2.19 2.34
C ILE A 173 -7.41 -1.18 2.88
N VAL A 174 -7.61 0.08 2.53
CA VAL A 174 -6.72 1.18 2.89
C VAL A 174 -7.46 2.27 3.68
N ASP A 175 -6.71 3.00 4.51
CA ASP A 175 -7.10 4.25 5.14
C ASP A 175 -6.44 5.41 4.37
N LEU A 176 -7.22 6.17 3.60
CA LEU A 176 -6.80 7.44 3.02
C LEU A 176 -6.73 8.46 4.17
N ASN A 177 -5.57 8.52 4.84
CA ASN A 177 -5.49 9.03 6.18
C ASN A 177 -5.37 10.55 6.29
N GLN A 178 -4.30 11.11 5.74
CA GLN A 178 -4.00 12.54 5.92
C GLN A 178 -3.12 13.11 4.81
N ILE A 179 -3.28 14.40 4.56
CA ILE A 179 -2.30 15.20 3.85
C ILE A 179 -1.20 15.55 4.86
N TRP A 180 0.04 15.18 4.56
CA TRP A 180 1.22 15.56 5.34
C TRP A 180 1.91 16.76 4.69
N PHE A 181 2.59 17.58 5.52
CA PHE A 181 3.36 18.74 5.06
C PHE A 181 4.77 18.66 5.65
N ILE A 182 5.79 18.61 4.79
CA ILE A 182 7.21 18.55 5.16
C ILE A 182 8.00 19.41 4.18
N ASP A 183 8.77 20.37 4.64
CA ASP A 183 9.63 21.24 3.83
C ASP A 183 8.92 21.88 2.62
N ASN A 184 7.73 22.40 2.83
CA ASN A 184 6.81 22.93 1.83
C ASN A 184 6.27 21.90 0.80
N LYS A 185 6.69 20.64 0.86
CA LYS A 185 6.10 19.56 0.09
C LYS A 185 4.92 18.96 0.83
N PHE A 186 3.99 18.42 0.08
CA PHE A 186 2.84 17.73 0.66
C PHE A 186 2.39 16.56 -0.21
N GLY A 187 1.65 15.66 0.40
CA GLY A 187 1.11 14.47 -0.24
C GLY A 187 0.20 13.71 0.71
N VAL A 188 -0.40 12.62 0.25
CA VAL A 188 -1.31 11.82 1.05
C VAL A 188 -0.61 10.60 1.64
N THR A 189 -0.88 10.32 2.91
CA THR A 189 -0.54 9.06 3.54
C THR A 189 -1.67 8.06 3.34
N ILE A 190 -1.39 6.99 2.62
CA ILE A 190 -2.31 5.87 2.41
C ILE A 190 -1.80 4.70 3.22
N ARG A 191 -2.59 4.23 4.19
CA ARG A 191 -2.19 3.15 5.11
C ARG A 191 -2.90 1.87 4.74
N LEU A 192 -2.15 0.80 4.54
CA LEU A 192 -2.72 -0.55 4.43
C LEU A 192 -3.38 -0.92 5.75
N GLN A 193 -4.58 -1.49 5.70
CA GLN A 193 -5.32 -2.01 6.85
C GLN A 193 -5.48 -3.53 6.77
N GLN A 194 -5.91 -4.03 5.60
CA GLN A 194 -5.99 -5.45 5.33
C GLN A 194 -5.59 -5.75 3.88
N ALA A 195 -5.04 -6.92 3.64
CA ALA A 195 -4.74 -7.42 2.31
C ALA A 195 -5.32 -8.82 2.11
N LEU A 196 -5.88 -9.07 0.93
CA LEU A 196 -6.32 -10.39 0.48
C LEU A 196 -5.45 -10.79 -0.70
N PHE A 197 -4.70 -11.89 -0.59
CA PHE A 197 -3.80 -12.35 -1.63
C PHE A 197 -4.49 -13.35 -2.55
N GLU A 198 -4.36 -13.12 -3.86
CA GLU A 198 -4.72 -14.12 -4.86
C GLU A 198 -3.80 -15.35 -4.71
N GLN A 199 -4.35 -16.53 -4.95
CA GLN A 199 -3.55 -17.74 -4.86
C GLN A 199 -2.43 -17.72 -5.91
N SER A 200 -1.18 -17.85 -5.45
CA SER A 200 -0.02 -18.02 -6.33
C SER A 200 -0.04 -19.45 -6.90
N VAL A 201 -0.07 -19.57 -8.22
CA VAL A 201 0.05 -20.87 -8.89
C VAL A 201 1.54 -21.20 -8.98
N LYS A 202 2.00 -22.06 -8.10
CA LYS A 202 3.37 -22.58 -8.13
C LYS A 202 3.40 -23.97 -8.74
N LEU A 203 4.46 -24.26 -9.46
CA LEU A 203 4.76 -25.62 -9.81
C LEU A 203 4.98 -26.45 -8.52
N PRO A 204 4.52 -27.70 -8.48
CA PRO A 204 4.83 -28.58 -7.36
C PRO A 204 6.34 -28.75 -7.24
N SER A 205 6.78 -29.12 -6.04
CA SER A 205 8.17 -29.49 -5.84
C SER A 205 8.54 -30.62 -6.81
N PHE A 206 9.66 -30.46 -7.51
CA PHE A 206 10.12 -31.41 -8.52
C PHE A 206 9.05 -31.72 -9.60
N ALA A 207 8.66 -30.71 -10.36
CA ALA A 207 7.64 -30.82 -11.43
C ALA A 207 8.19 -31.39 -12.76
N PHE A 208 9.46 -31.82 -12.80
CA PHE A 208 10.10 -32.33 -14.00
C PHE A 208 9.49 -33.66 -14.41
N GLN A 209 9.21 -33.84 -15.71
CA GLN A 209 8.70 -35.08 -16.28
C GLN A 209 9.76 -35.74 -17.13
N GLY A 210 9.82 -37.08 -17.10
CA GLY A 210 10.75 -37.88 -17.93
C GLY A 210 12.20 -37.79 -17.50
N VAL A 211 12.48 -37.41 -16.28
CA VAL A 211 13.84 -37.38 -15.71
C VAL A 211 14.03 -38.63 -14.81
N ASN A 212 14.93 -39.51 -15.20
CA ASN A 212 15.38 -40.61 -14.34
C ASN A 212 16.50 -40.06 -13.46
N LEU A 213 16.21 -39.81 -12.19
CA LEU A 213 17.23 -39.48 -11.19
C LEU A 213 17.79 -40.82 -10.63
N PRO A 214 19.10 -40.90 -10.30
CA PRO A 214 19.61 -42.00 -9.51
C PRO A 214 18.86 -42.04 -8.18
N GLU A 215 18.40 -43.22 -7.77
CA GLU A 215 17.83 -43.40 -6.43
C GLU A 215 18.94 -43.10 -5.43
N ASP A 216 18.67 -42.22 -4.45
CA ASP A 216 19.58 -41.98 -3.34
C ASP A 216 19.78 -43.35 -2.63
N GLU A 217 20.99 -43.87 -2.68
CA GLU A 217 21.39 -45.03 -1.87
C GLU A 217 21.24 -44.57 -0.41
N VAL A 218 20.18 -45.03 0.24
CA VAL A 218 20.01 -44.87 1.68
C VAL A 218 21.00 -45.84 2.31
N ASP A 219 22.18 -45.37 2.70
CA ASP A 219 23.09 -46.10 3.56
C ASP A 219 22.36 -46.41 4.86
N VAL A 220 21.82 -47.61 4.94
CA VAL A 220 21.32 -48.17 6.19
C VAL A 220 22.58 -48.60 6.97
N GLU A 221 23.07 -47.73 7.84
CA GLU A 221 24.00 -48.16 8.89
C GLU A 221 23.31 -49.21 9.78
N VAL A 222 23.67 -50.45 9.59
CA VAL A 222 23.28 -51.55 10.49
C VAL A 222 24.18 -51.43 11.71
N GLU A 223 23.66 -50.86 12.80
CA GLU A 223 24.30 -50.99 14.12
C GLU A 223 24.25 -52.47 14.52
N ASP A 224 25.39 -53.14 14.44
CA ASP A 224 25.59 -54.46 15.06
C ASP A 224 25.56 -54.31 16.58
N GLU A 225 24.43 -54.67 17.20
CA GLU A 225 24.40 -54.94 18.65
C GLU A 225 25.24 -56.15 18.97
N GLU A 226 26.46 -55.93 19.48
CA GLU A 226 27.21 -56.99 20.17
C GLU A 226 26.51 -57.33 21.50
N VAL A 227 26.02 -58.53 21.59
CA VAL A 227 25.50 -59.14 22.82
C VAL A 227 26.68 -59.89 23.51
N ASP A 228 27.03 -59.43 24.71
CA ASP A 228 27.72 -60.18 25.75
C ASP A 228 26.88 -60.32 27.02
#